data_df2d248880c8da0d03371cb861f4a00a
#
_entry.id   df2d248880c8da0d03371cb861f4a00a
#
_cell.length_a   1.000
_cell.length_b   1.000
_cell.length_c   1.000
_cell.angle_alpha   90.00
_cell.angle_beta   90.00
_cell.angle_gamma   90.00
#
_symmetry.space_group_name_H-M   'P 1'
#
loop_
_entity.id
_entity.type
_entity.pdbx_description
1 polymer ?
#
loop_
_entity_poly.entity_id
_entity_poly.type
_entity_poly.pdbx_seq_one_letter_code
_entity_poly.pdbx_strand_id
1 'polypeptide(L)'
;MATKLDKPLFLFPTVASNCASVTAISVMYHPDGTFREDYYPNLPEHTFIHTGIIAGSPYALLWAGIGDALSKECEAVFASKGATLKFEPLMGVQLSKVCTEPLLMYGAQALAACREKRVTPELEQVVLDIIVATGLVSNMTTRIPEYYYNSSLAHCVYNGATATQFGGRHLHGEIVALGVLCLLTYDGQLEQRNRIMAFNHQIGLPVCFDELDIDESEFEAIAKRTQAGAEWQFRAPDITEESFIQCMRQQNQAGRAFLAAMQQRGG
;
A
#
# COMPACT_ATOMS: atom_id res chain seq x y z
N MET A 1 -17.98 15.99 2.00
CA MET A 1 -19.04 16.93 2.46
C MET A 1 -18.46 18.32 2.73
N ALA A 2 -17.39 18.49 3.50
CA ALA A 2 -16.77 19.79 3.80
C ALA A 2 -16.47 20.63 2.55
N THR A 3 -15.81 20.05 1.56
CA THR A 3 -15.53 20.70 0.26
C THR A 3 -16.78 21.21 -0.45
N LYS A 4 -17.88 20.41 -0.45
CA LYS A 4 -19.15 20.82 -1.09
C LYS A 4 -19.87 21.95 -0.35
N LEU A 5 -19.58 22.12 0.94
CA LEU A 5 -20.16 23.15 1.79
C LEU A 5 -19.24 24.34 2.02
N ASP A 6 -18.04 24.31 1.41
CA ASP A 6 -16.99 25.31 1.61
C ASP A 6 -16.70 25.54 3.11
N LYS A 7 -16.45 24.45 3.83
CA LYS A 7 -16.16 24.47 5.27
C LYS A 7 -14.78 23.89 5.54
N PRO A 8 -14.07 24.42 6.57
CA PRO A 8 -12.82 23.85 7.01
C PRO A 8 -13.04 22.41 7.50
N LEU A 9 -12.09 21.53 7.21
CA LEU A 9 -12.09 20.14 7.60
C LEU A 9 -11.00 19.88 8.65
N PHE A 10 -11.40 19.38 9.81
CA PHE A 10 -10.51 18.94 10.89
C PHE A 10 -10.66 17.44 11.05
N LEU A 11 -9.56 16.70 11.00
CA LEU A 11 -9.57 15.24 11.07
C LEU A 11 -8.90 14.73 12.34
N PHE A 12 -9.47 13.67 12.91
CA PHE A 12 -9.00 12.98 14.09
C PHE A 12 -8.94 11.47 13.78
N PRO A 13 -7.84 10.97 13.16
CA PRO A 13 -7.74 9.56 12.85
C PRO A 13 -7.73 8.73 14.14
N THR A 14 -8.56 7.71 14.16
CA THR A 14 -8.65 6.76 15.28
C THR A 14 -7.89 5.47 15.03
N VAL A 15 -7.39 5.30 13.79
CA VAL A 15 -6.59 4.16 13.33
C VAL A 15 -5.48 4.65 12.40
N ALA A 16 -4.38 3.92 12.30
CA ALA A 16 -3.31 4.15 11.34
C ALA A 16 -3.33 3.01 10.29
N SER A 17 -4.37 2.98 9.47
CA SER A 17 -4.52 1.98 8.40
C SER A 17 -4.16 2.49 7.01
N ASN A 18 -4.03 3.81 6.85
CA ASN A 18 -3.61 4.51 5.64
C ASN A 18 -3.39 6.01 5.93
N CYS A 19 -3.05 6.78 4.91
CA CYS A 19 -2.78 8.22 4.99
C CYS A 19 -3.98 9.14 4.68
N ALA A 20 -5.19 8.62 4.51
CA ALA A 20 -6.36 9.40 4.06
C ALA A 20 -6.67 10.64 4.91
N SER A 21 -6.30 10.62 6.21
CA SER A 21 -6.54 11.75 7.12
C SER A 21 -5.69 13.00 6.86
N VAL A 22 -4.70 12.92 5.99
CA VAL A 22 -3.81 14.06 5.62
C VAL A 22 -3.74 14.27 4.11
N THR A 23 -4.57 13.57 3.33
CA THR A 23 -4.53 13.64 1.87
C THR A 23 -5.74 14.34 1.28
N ALA A 24 -5.57 14.85 0.05
CA ALA A 24 -6.66 15.35 -0.80
C ALA A 24 -7.22 14.22 -1.69
N ILE A 25 -7.27 12.99 -1.20
CA ILE A 25 -7.80 11.83 -1.92
C ILE A 25 -8.86 11.15 -1.06
N SER A 26 -9.99 10.84 -1.66
CA SER A 26 -11.06 10.08 -1.01
C SER A 26 -11.55 9.00 -1.95
N VAL A 27 -11.17 7.76 -1.65
CA VAL A 27 -11.59 6.59 -2.42
C VAL A 27 -13.05 6.26 -2.08
N MET A 28 -13.89 6.21 -3.09
CA MET A 28 -15.32 5.97 -2.94
C MET A 28 -15.66 4.56 -3.40
N TYR A 29 -16.47 3.88 -2.62
CA TYR A 29 -16.95 2.53 -2.90
C TYR A 29 -18.45 2.48 -3.09
N HIS A 30 -18.93 1.48 -3.83
CA HIS A 30 -20.33 1.11 -3.88
C HIS A 30 -20.77 0.42 -2.58
N PRO A 31 -22.09 0.31 -2.30
CA PRO A 31 -22.59 -0.39 -1.11
C PRO A 31 -22.17 -1.87 -1.01
N ASP A 32 -21.82 -2.50 -2.12
CA ASP A 32 -21.33 -3.87 -2.19
C ASP A 32 -19.80 -4.00 -1.94
N GLY A 33 -19.12 -2.86 -1.66
CA GLY A 33 -17.68 -2.81 -1.40
C GLY A 33 -16.81 -2.70 -2.65
N THR A 34 -17.38 -2.69 -3.86
CA THR A 34 -16.60 -2.50 -5.09
C THR A 34 -16.16 -1.05 -5.26
N PHE A 35 -14.95 -0.86 -5.83
CA PHE A 35 -14.44 0.47 -6.14
C PHE A 35 -15.38 1.22 -7.09
N ARG A 36 -15.67 2.47 -6.76
CA ARG A 36 -16.52 3.37 -7.55
C ARG A 36 -15.72 4.44 -8.27
N GLU A 37 -15.05 5.31 -7.53
CA GLU A 37 -14.32 6.45 -8.07
C GLU A 37 -13.37 7.05 -7.02
N ASP A 38 -12.32 7.73 -7.47
CA ASP A 38 -11.54 8.62 -6.63
C ASP A 38 -12.15 10.03 -6.65
N TYR A 39 -12.33 10.60 -5.47
CA TYR A 39 -12.75 11.98 -5.30
C TYR A 39 -11.62 12.78 -4.69
N TYR A 40 -11.30 13.94 -5.29
CA TYR A 40 -10.21 14.81 -4.85
C TYR A 40 -10.76 16.02 -4.11
N PRO A 41 -10.97 15.95 -2.78
CA PRO A 41 -11.42 17.06 -1.95
C PRO A 41 -10.30 18.05 -1.69
N ASN A 42 -10.61 19.17 -1.02
CA ASN A 42 -9.60 20.03 -0.43
C ASN A 42 -8.86 19.26 0.68
N LEU A 43 -7.59 19.61 0.88
CA LEU A 43 -6.83 19.12 2.04
C LEU A 43 -7.53 19.48 3.34
N PRO A 44 -7.40 18.65 4.40
CA PRO A 44 -7.83 19.06 5.72
C PRO A 44 -7.00 20.26 6.21
N GLU A 45 -7.64 21.17 6.94
CA GLU A 45 -6.95 22.31 7.57
C GLU A 45 -5.99 21.84 8.66
N HIS A 46 -6.45 20.87 9.45
CA HIS A 46 -5.65 20.25 10.50
C HIS A 46 -6.00 18.76 10.65
N THR A 47 -4.98 17.98 10.97
CA THR A 47 -5.13 16.58 11.39
C THR A 47 -4.50 16.41 12.76
N PHE A 48 -5.29 15.93 13.73
CA PHE A 48 -4.88 15.73 15.12
C PHE A 48 -4.65 14.25 15.38
N ILE A 49 -3.39 13.83 15.47
CA ILE A 49 -3.00 12.44 15.66
C ILE A 49 -2.78 12.19 17.17
N HIS A 50 -3.64 11.36 17.77
CA HIS A 50 -3.49 10.94 19.15
C HIS A 50 -3.03 9.48 19.22
N THR A 51 -1.75 9.27 19.44
CA THR A 51 -1.12 7.93 19.39
C THR A 51 -1.70 6.96 20.40
N GLY A 52 -2.20 7.43 21.56
CA GLY A 52 -2.89 6.60 22.54
C GLY A 52 -4.23 6.03 22.03
N ILE A 53 -4.99 6.78 21.23
CA ILE A 53 -6.21 6.28 20.60
C ILE A 53 -5.84 5.22 19.56
N ILE A 54 -4.82 5.48 18.75
CA ILE A 54 -4.34 4.54 17.72
C ILE A 54 -3.77 3.27 18.36
N ALA A 55 -3.01 3.38 19.47
CA ALA A 55 -2.54 2.22 20.22
C ALA A 55 -3.67 1.33 20.73
N GLY A 56 -4.82 1.93 21.06
CA GLY A 56 -6.05 1.22 21.49
C GLY A 56 -6.88 0.63 20.34
N SER A 57 -6.55 0.92 19.09
CA SER A 57 -7.31 0.48 17.92
C SER A 57 -7.16 -1.04 17.66
N PRO A 58 -8.03 -1.62 16.81
CA PRO A 58 -7.86 -3.02 16.41
C PRO A 58 -6.50 -3.25 15.75
N TYR A 59 -5.75 -4.22 16.26
CA TYR A 59 -4.42 -4.61 15.78
C TYR A 59 -4.36 -4.80 14.25
N ALA A 60 -5.37 -5.45 13.68
CA ALA A 60 -5.40 -5.76 12.24
C ALA A 60 -5.37 -4.50 11.37
N LEU A 61 -5.86 -3.35 11.87
CA LEU A 61 -5.87 -2.09 11.10
C LEU A 61 -4.49 -1.43 11.06
N LEU A 62 -3.71 -1.49 12.15
CA LEU A 62 -2.31 -1.05 12.14
C LEU A 62 -1.45 -1.99 11.29
N TRP A 63 -1.67 -3.30 11.42
CA TRP A 63 -0.99 -4.33 10.65
C TRP A 63 -1.19 -4.13 9.13
N ALA A 64 -2.44 -3.96 8.70
CA ALA A 64 -2.74 -3.63 7.31
C ALA A 64 -2.16 -2.27 6.89
N GLY A 65 -2.16 -1.27 7.79
CA GLY A 65 -1.55 0.04 7.54
C GLY A 65 -0.06 -0.03 7.26
N ILE A 66 0.67 -0.92 7.93
CA ILE A 66 2.09 -1.19 7.62
C ILE A 66 2.20 -1.77 6.21
N GLY A 67 1.35 -2.74 5.87
CA GLY A 67 1.35 -3.36 4.53
C GLY A 67 1.07 -2.37 3.41
N ASP A 68 0.11 -1.45 3.62
CA ASP A 68 -0.21 -0.37 2.67
C ASP A 68 0.97 0.61 2.53
N ALA A 69 1.55 1.06 3.64
CA ALA A 69 2.62 2.05 3.66
C ALA A 69 3.92 1.55 3.00
N LEU A 70 4.21 0.23 3.03
CA LEU A 70 5.35 -0.38 2.31
C LEU A 70 5.31 -0.10 0.80
N SER A 71 4.15 0.18 0.22
CA SER A 71 4.02 0.48 -1.20
C SER A 71 4.59 1.84 -1.57
N LYS A 72 4.62 2.79 -0.65
CA LYS A 72 4.81 4.21 -0.98
C LYS A 72 6.13 4.51 -1.69
N GLU A 73 7.26 4.04 -1.15
CA GLU A 73 8.55 4.19 -1.82
C GLU A 73 8.58 3.41 -3.13
N CYS A 74 8.22 2.13 -3.07
CA CYS A 74 8.32 1.23 -4.21
C CYS A 74 7.52 1.74 -5.41
N GLU A 75 6.29 2.19 -5.19
CA GLU A 75 5.41 2.67 -6.25
C GLU A 75 5.78 4.05 -6.76
N ALA A 76 6.10 5.02 -5.88
CA ALA A 76 6.47 6.36 -6.30
C ALA A 76 7.77 6.36 -7.13
N VAL A 77 8.76 5.58 -6.72
CA VAL A 77 10.02 5.42 -7.47
C VAL A 77 9.76 4.70 -8.79
N PHE A 78 8.98 3.63 -8.79
CA PHE A 78 8.68 2.86 -10.00
C PHE A 78 7.86 3.67 -11.01
N ALA A 79 6.74 4.29 -10.58
CA ALA A 79 5.85 5.04 -11.45
C ALA A 79 6.51 6.28 -12.07
N SER A 80 7.53 6.84 -11.42
CA SER A 80 8.27 8.01 -11.93
C SER A 80 9.47 7.69 -12.80
N LYS A 81 9.76 6.40 -13.06
CA LYS A 81 10.90 5.98 -13.89
C LYS A 81 10.82 6.57 -15.30
N GLY A 82 11.93 7.17 -15.75
CA GLY A 82 12.02 7.76 -17.08
C GLY A 82 11.28 9.10 -17.26
N ALA A 83 10.54 9.57 -16.25
CA ALA A 83 9.84 10.85 -16.31
C ALA A 83 10.79 12.02 -16.00
N THR A 84 10.61 13.13 -16.72
CA THR A 84 11.22 14.43 -16.35
C THR A 84 10.32 15.08 -15.31
N LEU A 85 10.66 14.91 -14.04
CA LEU A 85 9.85 15.39 -12.93
C LEU A 85 9.95 16.90 -12.76
N LYS A 86 8.81 17.59 -12.62
CA LYS A 86 8.73 18.94 -12.10
C LYS A 86 9.12 18.95 -10.61
N PHE A 87 9.33 20.15 -10.04
CA PHE A 87 9.85 20.29 -8.67
C PHE A 87 8.98 19.58 -7.61
N GLU A 88 7.65 19.75 -7.66
CA GLU A 88 6.73 19.15 -6.68
C GLU A 88 6.77 17.60 -6.68
N PRO A 89 6.51 16.89 -7.80
CA PRO A 89 6.60 15.44 -7.81
C PRO A 89 8.03 14.93 -7.58
N LEU A 90 9.08 15.70 -7.97
CA LEU A 90 10.46 15.34 -7.63
C LEU A 90 10.66 15.30 -6.12
N MET A 91 10.18 16.34 -5.38
CA MET A 91 10.21 16.33 -3.92
C MET A 91 9.46 15.13 -3.33
N GLY A 92 8.26 14.82 -3.84
CA GLY A 92 7.47 13.68 -3.40
C GLY A 92 8.19 12.35 -3.58
N VAL A 93 8.79 12.13 -4.75
CA VAL A 93 9.59 10.91 -5.03
C VAL A 93 10.84 10.84 -4.16
N GLN A 94 11.51 11.95 -3.88
CA GLN A 94 12.65 11.93 -2.94
C GLN A 94 12.19 11.66 -1.50
N LEU A 95 11.06 12.25 -1.08
CA LEU A 95 10.49 12.01 0.24
C LEU A 95 10.04 10.57 0.41
N SER A 96 9.52 9.91 -0.63
CA SER A 96 9.05 8.52 -0.53
C SER A 96 10.14 7.55 -0.05
N LYS A 97 11.41 7.86 -0.31
CA LYS A 97 12.56 7.02 0.08
C LYS A 97 12.74 6.86 1.60
N VAL A 98 12.07 7.66 2.41
CA VAL A 98 12.13 7.52 3.88
C VAL A 98 11.00 6.64 4.41
N CYS A 99 10.02 6.23 3.58
CA CYS A 99 8.83 5.53 4.05
C CYS A 99 9.03 4.02 4.32
N THR A 100 10.05 3.38 3.75
CA THR A 100 10.23 1.92 3.92
C THR A 100 11.01 1.57 5.19
N GLU A 101 12.10 2.28 5.46
CA GLU A 101 13.02 1.91 6.54
C GLU A 101 12.40 1.95 7.94
N PRO A 102 11.60 2.96 8.35
CA PRO A 102 10.97 2.97 9.66
C PRO A 102 10.01 1.79 9.86
N LEU A 103 9.30 1.37 8.80
CA LEU A 103 8.39 0.22 8.87
C LEU A 103 9.16 -1.08 9.10
N LEU A 104 10.24 -1.30 8.36
CA LEU A 104 11.08 -2.49 8.53
C LEU A 104 11.78 -2.52 9.89
N MET A 105 12.18 -1.35 10.40
CA MET A 105 12.92 -1.22 11.66
C MET A 105 12.01 -1.37 12.89
N TYR A 106 10.82 -0.77 12.86
CA TYR A 106 9.96 -0.61 14.03
C TYR A 106 8.62 -1.34 13.93
N GLY A 107 8.24 -1.84 12.76
CA GLY A 107 6.89 -2.40 12.51
C GLY A 107 6.53 -3.53 13.45
N ALA A 108 7.43 -4.50 13.67
CA ALA A 108 7.17 -5.61 14.58
C ALA A 108 6.98 -5.15 16.04
N GLN A 109 7.80 -4.20 16.51
CA GLN A 109 7.70 -3.63 17.86
C GLN A 109 6.43 -2.77 18.01
N ALA A 110 6.08 -1.99 16.99
CA ALA A 110 4.86 -1.19 16.96
C ALA A 110 3.61 -2.07 17.04
N LEU A 111 3.61 -3.20 16.34
CA LEU A 111 2.52 -4.19 16.40
C LEU A 111 2.43 -4.85 17.78
N ALA A 112 3.55 -5.15 18.42
CA ALA A 112 3.57 -5.67 19.79
C ALA A 112 2.99 -4.63 20.77
N ALA A 113 3.41 -3.36 20.66
CA ALA A 113 2.90 -2.26 21.47
C ALA A 113 1.38 -2.06 21.28
N CYS A 114 0.88 -2.16 20.05
CA CYS A 114 -0.55 -2.08 19.75
C CYS A 114 -1.36 -3.23 20.39
N ARG A 115 -0.83 -4.47 20.38
CA ARG A 115 -1.47 -5.60 21.09
C ARG A 115 -1.59 -5.35 22.58
N GLU A 116 -0.59 -4.70 23.17
CA GLU A 116 -0.55 -4.33 24.60
C GLU A 116 -1.26 -2.99 24.89
N LYS A 117 -1.79 -2.33 23.85
CA LYS A 117 -2.44 -1.01 23.91
C LYS A 117 -1.54 0.06 24.57
N ARG A 118 -0.25 -0.02 24.29
CA ARG A 118 0.77 0.90 24.83
C ARG A 118 1.30 1.83 23.75
N VAL A 119 1.52 3.09 24.12
CA VAL A 119 2.28 4.03 23.30
C VAL A 119 3.76 3.80 23.55
N THR A 120 4.51 3.56 22.48
CA THR A 120 5.98 3.46 22.51
C THR A 120 6.58 4.32 21.41
N PRO A 121 7.88 4.69 21.50
CA PRO A 121 8.54 5.42 20.42
C PRO A 121 8.44 4.71 19.05
N GLU A 122 8.52 3.38 19.01
CA GLU A 122 8.41 2.60 17.79
C GLU A 122 7.01 2.69 17.17
N LEU A 123 5.96 2.63 18.00
CA LEU A 123 4.59 2.84 17.55
C LEU A 123 4.41 4.24 16.97
N GLU A 124 4.95 5.27 17.62
CA GLU A 124 4.86 6.65 17.14
C GLU A 124 5.57 6.83 15.79
N GLN A 125 6.76 6.25 15.61
CA GLN A 125 7.47 6.30 14.32
C GLN A 125 6.63 5.66 13.20
N VAL A 126 6.07 4.48 13.44
CA VAL A 126 5.24 3.77 12.45
C VAL A 126 3.95 4.54 12.15
N VAL A 127 3.28 5.09 13.16
CA VAL A 127 2.06 5.91 12.97
C VAL A 127 2.36 7.18 12.16
N LEU A 128 3.47 7.86 12.44
CA LEU A 128 3.89 9.05 11.69
C LEU A 128 4.25 8.71 10.26
N ASP A 129 4.89 7.56 10.03
CA ASP A 129 5.20 7.11 8.68
C ASP A 129 3.93 6.80 7.88
N ILE A 130 3.03 5.95 8.43
CA ILE A 130 1.77 5.57 7.77
C ILE A 130 0.88 6.78 7.48
N ILE A 131 0.75 7.74 8.40
CA ILE A 131 -0.18 8.85 8.23
C ILE A 131 0.50 10.04 7.55
N VAL A 132 1.64 10.49 8.06
CA VAL A 132 2.23 11.78 7.67
C VAL A 132 3.17 11.62 6.48
N ALA A 133 4.17 10.74 6.57
CA ALA A 133 5.16 10.62 5.49
C ALA A 133 4.50 10.16 4.18
N THR A 134 3.74 9.06 4.23
CA THR A 134 3.04 8.55 3.04
C THR A 134 2.00 9.53 2.51
N GLY A 135 1.32 10.29 3.38
CA GLY A 135 0.35 11.30 2.99
C GLY A 135 0.96 12.50 2.30
N LEU A 136 2.10 13.00 2.78
CA LEU A 136 2.85 14.07 2.12
C LEU A 136 3.31 13.63 0.73
N VAL A 137 3.84 12.41 0.61
CA VAL A 137 4.19 11.83 -0.70
C VAL A 137 2.99 11.78 -1.61
N SER A 138 1.84 11.26 -1.14
CA SER A 138 0.60 11.16 -1.92
C SER A 138 0.17 12.51 -2.48
N ASN A 139 0.18 13.56 -1.66
CA ASN A 139 -0.22 14.89 -2.08
C ASN A 139 0.72 15.48 -3.16
N MET A 140 2.05 15.21 -3.07
CA MET A 140 3.04 15.71 -4.02
C MET A 140 3.11 14.90 -5.31
N THR A 141 2.68 13.64 -5.29
CA THR A 141 2.78 12.72 -6.43
C THR A 141 1.46 12.49 -7.16
N THR A 142 0.40 13.21 -6.76
CA THR A 142 -0.93 13.13 -7.37
C THR A 142 -1.39 14.49 -7.89
N ARG A 143 -1.53 14.64 -9.19
CA ARG A 143 -2.17 15.78 -9.85
C ARG A 143 -2.78 15.35 -11.17
N ILE A 144 -3.91 14.67 -11.12
CA ILE A 144 -4.62 14.22 -12.32
C ILE A 144 -5.30 15.44 -12.99
N PRO A 145 -5.25 15.59 -14.32
CA PRO A 145 -4.68 14.64 -15.29
C PRO A 145 -3.19 14.83 -15.63
N GLU A 146 -2.45 15.70 -14.93
CA GLU A 146 -1.08 16.05 -15.32
C GLU A 146 -0.09 14.92 -15.03
N TYR A 147 -0.19 14.30 -13.85
CA TYR A 147 0.65 13.19 -13.44
C TYR A 147 0.02 12.40 -12.28
N TYR A 148 0.45 11.14 -12.18
CA TYR A 148 0.09 10.26 -11.09
C TYR A 148 1.24 9.28 -10.82
N TYR A 149 1.96 9.50 -9.72
CA TYR A 149 3.08 8.66 -9.27
C TYR A 149 2.84 8.11 -7.86
N ASN A 150 1.61 8.25 -7.34
CA ASN A 150 1.25 7.92 -5.97
C ASN A 150 1.15 6.42 -5.73
N SER A 151 0.57 5.69 -6.68
CA SER A 151 0.42 4.25 -6.66
C SER A 151 0.60 3.65 -8.07
N SER A 152 0.84 2.35 -8.16
CA SER A 152 1.08 1.66 -9.41
C SER A 152 0.77 0.15 -9.33
N LEU A 153 1.71 -0.74 -9.66
CA LEU A 153 1.43 -2.18 -9.77
C LEU A 153 1.00 -2.85 -8.46
N ALA A 154 1.45 -2.38 -7.30
CA ALA A 154 1.01 -2.95 -6.03
C ALA A 154 -0.49 -2.73 -5.80
N HIS A 155 -0.97 -1.50 -6.07
CA HIS A 155 -2.39 -1.19 -6.01
C HIS A 155 -3.18 -1.80 -7.18
N CYS A 156 -2.55 -2.04 -8.35
CA CYS A 156 -3.16 -2.84 -9.41
C CYS A 156 -3.51 -4.27 -8.94
N VAL A 157 -2.63 -4.92 -8.18
CA VAL A 157 -2.92 -6.23 -7.57
C VAL A 157 -4.13 -6.14 -6.64
N TYR A 158 -4.17 -5.14 -5.75
CA TYR A 158 -5.31 -4.92 -4.86
C TYR A 158 -6.61 -4.68 -5.62
N ASN A 159 -6.62 -3.71 -6.54
CA ASN A 159 -7.83 -3.33 -7.29
C ASN A 159 -8.39 -4.51 -8.09
N GLY A 160 -7.49 -5.32 -8.67
CA GLY A 160 -7.88 -6.53 -9.37
C GLY A 160 -8.40 -7.64 -8.44
N ALA A 161 -7.74 -7.86 -7.31
CA ALA A 161 -8.09 -8.89 -6.34
C ALA A 161 -9.46 -8.66 -5.70
N THR A 162 -9.95 -7.41 -5.60
CA THR A 162 -11.32 -7.13 -5.11
C THR A 162 -12.41 -7.80 -5.94
N ALA A 163 -12.13 -8.20 -7.17
CA ALA A 163 -13.07 -8.91 -8.04
C ALA A 163 -13.01 -10.44 -7.89
N THR A 164 -12.06 -10.98 -7.14
CA THR A 164 -11.96 -12.41 -6.87
C THR A 164 -12.92 -12.84 -5.76
N GLN A 165 -13.17 -14.14 -5.67
CA GLN A 165 -14.06 -14.70 -4.66
C GLN A 165 -13.59 -14.41 -3.22
N PHE A 166 -12.29 -14.33 -3.00
CA PHE A 166 -11.68 -14.21 -1.67
C PHE A 166 -11.07 -12.84 -1.38
N GLY A 167 -10.71 -12.07 -2.41
CA GLY A 167 -10.07 -10.75 -2.24
C GLY A 167 -10.85 -9.78 -1.34
N GLY A 168 -12.18 -9.83 -1.35
CA GLY A 168 -13.02 -9.01 -0.47
C GLY A 168 -13.01 -9.42 1.02
N ARG A 169 -12.35 -10.53 1.40
CA ARG A 169 -12.21 -10.98 2.79
C ARG A 169 -10.93 -10.45 3.44
N HIS A 170 -9.99 -9.95 2.63
CA HIS A 170 -8.70 -9.46 3.06
C HIS A 170 -8.69 -7.96 3.20
N LEU A 171 -7.87 -7.44 4.11
CA LEU A 171 -7.70 -6.01 4.29
C LEU A 171 -6.90 -5.41 3.12
N HIS A 172 -7.18 -4.14 2.81
CA HIS A 172 -6.51 -3.41 1.73
C HIS A 172 -4.98 -3.57 1.78
N GLY A 173 -4.36 -3.18 2.88
CA GLY A 173 -2.91 -3.22 3.01
C GLY A 173 -2.31 -4.62 3.06
N GLU A 174 -3.11 -5.65 3.41
CA GLU A 174 -2.68 -7.05 3.32
C GLU A 174 -2.41 -7.44 1.86
N ILE A 175 -3.34 -7.14 0.96
CA ILE A 175 -3.17 -7.41 -0.47
C ILE A 175 -2.11 -6.49 -1.09
N VAL A 176 -2.07 -5.20 -0.70
CA VAL A 176 -1.06 -4.25 -1.20
C VAL A 176 0.34 -4.71 -0.83
N ALA A 177 0.56 -5.26 0.36
CA ALA A 177 1.87 -5.79 0.77
C ALA A 177 2.37 -6.92 -0.16
N LEU A 178 1.49 -7.82 -0.61
CA LEU A 178 1.83 -8.80 -1.65
C LEU A 178 2.06 -8.14 -3.00
N GLY A 179 1.24 -7.14 -3.34
CA GLY A 179 1.40 -6.34 -4.54
C GLY A 179 2.76 -5.64 -4.64
N VAL A 180 3.32 -5.18 -3.51
CA VAL A 180 4.70 -4.64 -3.45
C VAL A 180 5.72 -5.68 -3.89
N LEU A 181 5.57 -6.93 -3.45
CA LEU A 181 6.46 -8.01 -3.87
C LEU A 181 6.33 -8.31 -5.37
N CYS A 182 5.11 -8.22 -5.93
CA CYS A 182 4.88 -8.35 -7.38
C CYS A 182 5.57 -7.21 -8.15
N LEU A 183 5.41 -5.96 -7.70
CA LEU A 183 6.05 -4.79 -8.30
C LEU A 183 7.58 -4.94 -8.32
N LEU A 184 8.19 -5.29 -7.19
CA LEU A 184 9.64 -5.46 -7.08
C LEU A 184 10.14 -6.65 -7.91
N THR A 185 9.32 -7.70 -8.09
CA THR A 185 9.61 -8.81 -8.99
C THR A 185 9.60 -8.34 -10.44
N TYR A 186 8.58 -7.57 -10.86
CA TYR A 186 8.51 -6.97 -12.19
C TYR A 186 9.69 -6.06 -12.47
N ASP A 187 10.06 -5.23 -11.49
CA ASP A 187 11.13 -4.25 -11.59
C ASP A 187 12.55 -4.84 -11.50
N GLY A 188 12.67 -6.14 -11.22
CA GLY A 188 13.96 -6.82 -11.05
C GLY A 188 14.69 -6.47 -9.75
N GLN A 189 14.04 -5.80 -8.80
CA GLN A 189 14.59 -5.39 -7.50
C GLN A 189 14.55 -6.55 -6.49
N LEU A 190 15.18 -7.67 -6.84
CA LEU A 190 15.02 -8.93 -6.11
C LEU A 190 15.60 -8.90 -4.69
N GLU A 191 16.64 -8.11 -4.43
CA GLU A 191 17.21 -7.95 -3.09
C GLU A 191 16.20 -7.25 -2.16
N GLN A 192 15.65 -6.13 -2.60
CA GLN A 192 14.64 -5.38 -1.84
C GLN A 192 13.36 -6.22 -1.66
N ARG A 193 12.92 -6.94 -2.72
CA ARG A 193 11.81 -7.88 -2.63
C ARG A 193 12.04 -8.92 -1.53
N ASN A 194 13.19 -9.56 -1.50
CA ASN A 194 13.50 -10.60 -0.52
C ASN A 194 13.55 -10.04 0.90
N ARG A 195 14.05 -8.81 1.08
CA ARG A 195 14.08 -8.11 2.35
C ARG A 195 12.65 -7.83 2.86
N ILE A 196 11.79 -7.28 2.01
CA ILE A 196 10.38 -7.00 2.36
C ILE A 196 9.61 -8.31 2.54
N MET A 197 9.86 -9.35 1.73
CA MET A 197 9.23 -10.66 1.87
C MET A 197 9.56 -11.29 3.23
N ALA A 198 10.80 -11.20 3.70
CA ALA A 198 11.19 -11.68 5.02
C ALA A 198 10.49 -10.90 6.14
N PHE A 199 10.35 -9.59 6.01
CA PHE A 199 9.62 -8.76 6.95
C PHE A 199 8.11 -9.08 6.94
N ASN A 200 7.50 -9.21 5.77
CA ASN A 200 6.10 -9.60 5.63
C ASN A 200 5.84 -10.91 6.38
N HIS A 201 6.64 -11.93 6.14
CA HIS A 201 6.54 -13.21 6.84
C HIS A 201 6.71 -13.05 8.36
N GLN A 202 7.66 -12.23 8.82
CA GLN A 202 7.89 -11.98 10.25
C GLN A 202 6.66 -11.41 10.97
N ILE A 203 5.91 -10.52 10.32
CA ILE A 203 4.73 -9.88 10.92
C ILE A 203 3.41 -10.52 10.50
N GLY A 204 3.44 -11.59 9.68
CA GLY A 204 2.27 -12.32 9.22
C GLY A 204 1.53 -11.67 8.04
N LEU A 205 2.18 -10.78 7.28
CA LEU A 205 1.68 -10.32 5.97
C LEU A 205 1.98 -11.38 4.89
N PRO A 206 1.13 -11.49 3.85
CA PRO A 206 1.28 -12.53 2.84
C PRO A 206 2.54 -12.34 1.99
N VAL A 207 3.12 -13.45 1.56
CA VAL A 207 4.26 -13.52 0.63
C VAL A 207 3.94 -14.24 -0.67
N CYS A 208 2.78 -14.92 -0.74
CA CYS A 208 2.24 -15.54 -1.95
C CYS A 208 0.72 -15.42 -1.99
N PHE A 209 0.13 -15.63 -3.16
CA PHE A 209 -1.32 -15.54 -3.37
C PHE A 209 -2.10 -16.65 -2.66
N ASP A 210 -1.47 -17.80 -2.39
CA ASP A 210 -2.09 -18.90 -1.66
C ASP A 210 -2.49 -18.49 -0.23
N GLU A 211 -1.73 -17.59 0.41
CA GLU A 211 -2.06 -17.06 1.74
C GLU A 211 -3.25 -16.08 1.73
N LEU A 212 -3.70 -15.67 0.53
CA LEU A 212 -4.91 -14.88 0.30
C LEU A 212 -6.07 -15.73 -0.28
N ASP A 213 -5.93 -17.05 -0.34
CA ASP A 213 -6.90 -17.96 -1.00
C ASP A 213 -7.17 -17.58 -2.48
N ILE A 214 -6.23 -16.90 -3.15
CA ILE A 214 -6.33 -16.51 -4.57
C ILE A 214 -5.55 -17.49 -5.42
N ASP A 215 -6.27 -18.23 -6.30
CA ASP A 215 -5.69 -19.19 -7.22
C ASP A 215 -5.11 -18.50 -8.47
N GLU A 216 -4.07 -19.11 -9.07
CA GLU A 216 -3.44 -18.56 -10.28
C GLU A 216 -4.39 -18.48 -11.50
N SER A 217 -5.47 -19.23 -11.51
CA SER A 217 -6.52 -19.15 -12.55
C SER A 217 -7.29 -17.81 -12.49
N GLU A 218 -7.23 -17.08 -11.36
CA GLU A 218 -7.87 -15.78 -11.20
C GLU A 218 -6.99 -14.61 -11.68
N PHE A 219 -5.70 -14.83 -12.00
CA PHE A 219 -4.77 -13.76 -12.38
C PHE A 219 -5.17 -13.00 -13.64
N GLU A 220 -5.81 -13.66 -14.60
CA GLU A 220 -6.35 -13.00 -15.80
C GLU A 220 -7.52 -12.07 -15.44
N ALA A 221 -8.38 -12.48 -14.52
CA ALA A 221 -9.47 -11.66 -14.04
C ALA A 221 -8.95 -10.44 -13.25
N ILE A 222 -7.91 -10.63 -12.42
CA ILE A 222 -7.22 -9.56 -11.69
C ILE A 222 -6.63 -8.54 -12.68
N ALA A 223 -5.86 -9.01 -13.68
CA ALA A 223 -5.23 -8.14 -14.65
C ALA A 223 -6.25 -7.36 -15.50
N LYS A 224 -7.34 -7.99 -15.88
CA LYS A 224 -8.42 -7.34 -16.62
C LYS A 224 -9.15 -6.30 -15.80
N ARG A 225 -9.44 -6.60 -14.52
CA ARG A 225 -10.18 -5.70 -13.63
C ARG A 225 -9.41 -4.43 -13.31
N THR A 226 -8.09 -4.54 -13.11
CA THR A 226 -7.24 -3.40 -12.74
C THR A 226 -7.14 -2.33 -13.83
N GLN A 227 -7.43 -2.66 -15.10
CA GLN A 227 -7.30 -1.73 -16.23
C GLN A 227 -8.21 -0.49 -16.14
N ALA A 228 -9.23 -0.52 -15.31
CA ALA A 228 -10.12 0.63 -15.08
C ALA A 228 -9.51 1.68 -14.12
N GLY A 229 -8.48 1.34 -13.34
CA GLY A 229 -7.88 2.21 -12.32
C GLY A 229 -6.89 3.22 -12.88
N ALA A 230 -6.66 4.31 -12.11
CA ALA A 230 -5.66 5.32 -12.45
C ALA A 230 -4.24 4.73 -12.49
N GLU A 231 -3.93 3.81 -11.60
CA GLU A 231 -2.65 3.10 -11.53
C GLU A 231 -2.27 2.44 -12.86
N TRP A 232 -3.27 1.82 -13.51
CA TRP A 232 -3.06 1.20 -14.82
C TRP A 232 -3.00 2.22 -15.95
N GLN A 233 -3.80 3.28 -15.89
CA GLN A 233 -3.85 4.32 -16.92
C GLN A 233 -2.53 5.11 -17.00
N PHE A 234 -1.89 5.37 -15.86
CA PHE A 234 -0.63 6.11 -15.74
C PHE A 234 0.61 5.20 -15.69
N ARG A 235 0.47 3.89 -15.91
CA ARG A 235 1.59 2.94 -15.90
C ARG A 235 2.61 3.24 -17.00
N ALA A 236 3.83 2.72 -16.84
CA ALA A 236 4.84 2.75 -17.90
C ALA A 236 4.35 2.01 -19.16
N PRO A 237 4.66 2.50 -20.36
CA PRO A 237 4.13 1.96 -21.63
C PRO A 237 4.50 0.50 -21.92
N ASP A 238 5.59 0.00 -21.34
CA ASP A 238 6.09 -1.37 -21.49
C ASP A 238 5.35 -2.40 -20.63
N ILE A 239 4.50 -1.95 -19.70
CA ILE A 239 3.69 -2.84 -18.88
C ILE A 239 2.47 -3.31 -19.66
N THR A 240 2.45 -4.59 -20.00
CA THR A 240 1.30 -5.25 -20.65
C THR A 240 0.55 -6.14 -19.67
N GLU A 241 -0.67 -6.56 -20.05
CA GLU A 241 -1.45 -7.51 -19.26
C GLU A 241 -0.68 -8.82 -19.04
N GLU A 242 -0.01 -9.35 -20.09
CA GLU A 242 0.79 -10.57 -19.99
C GLU A 242 1.97 -10.41 -19.04
N SER A 243 2.70 -9.29 -19.11
CA SER A 243 3.84 -9.05 -18.23
C SER A 243 3.41 -8.88 -16.77
N PHE A 244 2.23 -8.28 -16.53
CA PHE A 244 1.65 -8.16 -15.21
C PHE A 244 1.21 -9.52 -14.64
N ILE A 245 0.53 -10.36 -15.42
CA ILE A 245 0.18 -11.74 -15.04
C ILE A 245 1.46 -12.54 -14.74
N GLN A 246 2.47 -12.40 -15.58
CA GLN A 246 3.73 -13.12 -15.40
C GLN A 246 4.45 -12.72 -14.09
N CYS A 247 4.44 -11.44 -13.72
CA CYS A 247 5.07 -11.03 -12.47
C CYS A 247 4.30 -11.58 -11.24
N MET A 248 2.97 -11.66 -11.29
CA MET A 248 2.18 -12.31 -10.22
C MET A 248 2.54 -13.80 -10.09
N ARG A 249 2.66 -14.54 -11.21
CA ARG A 249 3.08 -15.95 -11.21
C ARG A 249 4.48 -16.12 -10.64
N GLN A 250 5.43 -15.29 -11.06
CA GLN A 250 6.81 -15.33 -10.57
C GLN A 250 6.87 -15.05 -9.06
N GLN A 251 6.12 -14.06 -8.59
CA GLN A 251 6.06 -13.75 -7.16
C GLN A 251 5.39 -14.88 -6.38
N ASN A 252 4.32 -15.46 -6.89
CA ASN A 252 3.65 -16.59 -6.23
C ASN A 252 4.61 -17.78 -6.06
N GLN A 253 5.34 -18.12 -7.12
CA GLN A 253 6.36 -19.18 -7.07
C GLN A 253 7.48 -18.85 -6.07
N ALA A 254 7.95 -17.59 -6.05
CA ALA A 254 9.01 -17.17 -5.14
C ALA A 254 8.56 -17.21 -3.67
N GLY A 255 7.33 -16.79 -3.37
CA GLY A 255 6.74 -16.86 -2.04
C GLY A 255 6.57 -18.30 -1.54
N ARG A 256 6.05 -19.19 -2.39
CA ARG A 256 5.96 -20.64 -2.08
C ARG A 256 7.34 -21.23 -1.76
N ALA A 257 8.35 -20.91 -2.58
CA ALA A 257 9.71 -21.41 -2.34
C ALA A 257 10.31 -20.86 -1.04
N PHE A 258 10.05 -19.58 -0.73
CA PHE A 258 10.46 -18.96 0.52
C PHE A 258 9.82 -19.67 1.73
N LEU A 259 8.51 -19.88 1.73
CA LEU A 259 7.80 -20.57 2.82
C LEU A 259 8.31 -22.01 3.01
N ALA A 260 8.53 -22.75 1.93
CA ALA A 260 9.11 -24.10 1.99
C ALA A 260 10.51 -24.12 2.63
N ALA A 261 11.35 -23.13 2.29
CA ALA A 261 12.69 -23.01 2.89
C ALA A 261 12.65 -22.64 4.39
N MET A 262 11.67 -21.81 4.81
CA MET A 262 11.47 -21.45 6.22
C MET A 262 11.01 -22.65 7.05
N GLN A 263 10.10 -23.48 6.52
CA GLN A 263 9.66 -24.72 7.19
C GLN A 263 10.80 -25.71 7.41
N GLN A 264 11.72 -25.84 6.44
CA GLN A 264 12.90 -26.74 6.57
C GLN A 264 13.92 -26.26 7.61
N ARG A 265 13.97 -24.96 7.92
CA ARG A 265 14.90 -24.38 8.91
C ARG A 265 14.33 -24.41 10.34
N GLY A 266 13.02 -24.54 10.50
CA GLY A 266 12.36 -24.55 11.81
C GLY A 266 12.05 -25.95 12.36
N GLY A 267 12.27 -27.01 11.57
CA GLY A 267 12.21 -28.41 11.99
C GLY A 267 13.59 -28.97 12.26
#